data_184c12ac1c7f364bfdb8180520ed683c
#
_entry.id   184c12ac1c7f364bfdb8180520ed683c
#
_cell.length_a   1.000
_cell.length_b   1.000
_cell.length_c   1.000
_cell.angle_alpha   90.00
_cell.angle_beta   90.00
_cell.angle_gamma   90.00
#
_symmetry.space_group_name_H-M   'P 1'
#
loop_
_entity.id
_entity.type
_entity.pdbx_description
1 polymer ?
#
loop_
_entity_poly.entity_id
_entity_poly.type
_entity_poly.pdbx_seq_one_letter_code
_entity_poly.pdbx_strand_id
1 'polypeptide(L)'
;LIEGKAIRLHPLVCSAFNADFDGDQMAVHLVLSPEAQMEARLLMLATNNIIAPSSGKPIAVPSQDMVMGCYYMTKERRGEKGEGKLFSNKNQLITAYQNKQVGTHA
;
A
#
# COMPACT_ATOMS: atom_id res chain seq x y z
N LEU A 1 -4.11 10.29 -12.39
CA LEU A 1 -3.36 11.12 -13.34
C LEU A 1 -2.51 12.14 -12.59
N ILE A 2 -1.35 12.44 -13.11
CA ILE A 2 -0.44 13.47 -12.60
C ILE A 2 -0.04 14.39 -13.77
N GLU A 3 0.59 15.52 -13.46
CA GLU A 3 1.15 16.39 -14.51
C GLU A 3 2.21 15.63 -15.32
N GLY A 4 2.24 15.89 -16.63
CA GLY A 4 3.11 15.20 -17.57
C GLY A 4 2.41 14.05 -18.29
N LYS A 5 3.21 13.15 -18.86
CA LYS A 5 2.74 12.00 -19.67
C LYS A 5 2.80 10.69 -18.88
N ALA A 6 2.46 10.72 -17.61
CA ALA A 6 2.57 9.56 -16.72
C ALA A 6 1.26 9.27 -15.97
N ILE A 7 1.07 8.01 -15.63
CA ILE A 7 -0.04 7.55 -14.81
C ILE A 7 0.55 7.08 -13.48
N ARG A 8 0.03 7.62 -12.38
CA ARG A 8 0.40 7.18 -11.04
C ARG A 8 -0.47 6.01 -10.64
N LEU A 9 0.13 4.89 -10.32
CA LEU A 9 -0.57 3.67 -9.93
C LEU A 9 -0.18 3.24 -8.52
N HIS A 10 -1.18 2.94 -7.69
CA HIS A 10 -0.92 2.48 -6.33
C HIS A 10 -0.31 1.07 -6.34
N PRO A 11 0.75 0.80 -5.56
CA PRO A 11 1.42 -0.51 -5.58
C PRO A 11 0.54 -1.71 -5.27
N LEU A 12 -0.49 -1.57 -4.43
CA LEU A 12 -1.39 -2.69 -4.08
C LEU A 12 -2.20 -3.21 -5.25
N VAL A 13 -2.46 -2.40 -6.27
CA VAL A 13 -3.25 -2.81 -7.45
C VAL A 13 -2.38 -3.33 -8.59
N CYS A 14 -1.06 -3.25 -8.47
CA CYS A 14 -0.15 -3.71 -9.52
C CYS A 14 -0.31 -5.21 -9.83
N SER A 15 -0.55 -6.04 -8.83
CA SER A 15 -0.78 -7.47 -9.02
C SER A 15 -2.02 -7.75 -9.86
N ALA A 16 -3.10 -7.01 -9.63
CA ALA A 16 -4.35 -7.18 -10.38
C ALA A 16 -4.22 -6.72 -11.84
N PHE A 17 -3.46 -5.64 -12.08
CA PHE A 17 -3.17 -5.18 -13.44
C PHE A 17 -2.03 -5.95 -14.11
N ASN A 18 -1.32 -6.78 -13.37
CA ASN A 18 -0.06 -7.37 -13.81
C ASN A 18 0.91 -6.30 -14.33
N ALA A 19 1.00 -5.19 -13.60
CA ALA A 19 1.79 -4.03 -13.99
C ALA A 19 3.08 -3.95 -13.18
N ASP A 20 4.14 -3.51 -13.84
CA ASP A 20 5.39 -3.10 -13.23
C ASP A 20 5.76 -1.70 -13.71
N PHE A 21 6.89 -1.17 -13.27
CA PHE A 21 7.30 0.19 -13.60
C PHE A 21 8.57 0.23 -14.48
N ASP A 22 8.78 -0.81 -15.26
CA ASP A 22 9.94 -0.95 -16.15
C ASP A 22 9.68 -0.44 -17.59
N GLY A 23 8.59 0.29 -17.79
CA GLY A 23 8.23 0.86 -19.10
C GLY A 23 6.86 0.45 -19.60
N ASP A 24 6.01 -0.12 -18.75
CA ASP A 24 4.64 -0.50 -19.10
C ASP A 24 3.80 0.71 -19.53
N GLN A 25 2.94 0.50 -20.50
CA GLN A 25 1.98 1.47 -20.96
C GLN A 25 0.57 1.10 -20.49
N MET A 26 -0.24 2.11 -20.17
CA MET A 26 -1.63 1.92 -19.79
C MET A 26 -2.53 2.91 -20.51
N ALA A 27 -3.73 2.47 -20.87
CA ALA A 27 -4.74 3.32 -21.48
C ALA A 27 -5.63 3.95 -20.41
N VAL A 28 -6.09 5.16 -20.69
CA VAL A 28 -7.05 5.89 -19.86
C VAL A 28 -8.31 6.12 -20.67
N HIS A 29 -9.47 5.79 -20.08
CA HIS A 29 -10.76 5.93 -20.71
C HIS A 29 -11.69 6.78 -19.86
N LEU A 30 -12.47 7.64 -20.51
CA LEU A 30 -13.60 8.30 -19.89
C LEU A 30 -14.88 7.51 -20.21
N VAL A 31 -15.57 7.07 -19.18
CA VAL A 31 -16.79 6.26 -19.32
C VAL A 31 -17.99 7.17 -19.54
N LEU A 32 -18.65 7.06 -20.70
CA LEU A 32 -19.69 7.98 -21.13
C LEU A 32 -21.12 7.44 -20.95
N SER A 33 -21.36 6.16 -21.20
CA SER A 33 -22.72 5.61 -21.11
C SER A 33 -23.05 5.16 -19.69
N PRO A 34 -24.35 5.19 -19.27
CA PRO A 34 -24.74 4.68 -17.95
C PRO A 34 -24.41 3.21 -17.76
N GLU A 35 -24.58 2.37 -18.79
CA GLU A 35 -24.25 0.95 -18.75
C GLU A 35 -22.75 0.74 -18.51
N ALA A 36 -21.89 1.47 -19.22
CA ALA A 36 -20.46 1.40 -19.07
C ALA A 36 -19.99 1.90 -17.68
N GLN A 37 -20.64 2.94 -17.15
CA GLN A 37 -20.37 3.42 -15.78
C GLN A 37 -20.72 2.36 -14.74
N MET A 38 -21.84 1.64 -14.93
CA MET A 38 -22.25 0.56 -14.05
C MET A 38 -21.27 -0.61 -14.09
N GLU A 39 -20.84 -1.02 -15.28
CA GLU A 39 -19.81 -2.05 -15.45
C GLU A 39 -18.50 -1.64 -14.75
N ALA A 40 -18.07 -0.40 -14.93
CA ALA A 40 -16.84 0.11 -14.29
C ALA A 40 -16.95 0.03 -12.76
N ARG A 41 -18.06 0.41 -12.18
CA ARG A 41 -18.28 0.37 -10.72
C ARG A 41 -18.38 -1.05 -10.18
N LEU A 42 -19.11 -1.93 -10.85
CA LEU A 42 -19.36 -3.28 -10.37
C LEU A 42 -18.22 -4.25 -10.64
N LEU A 43 -17.55 -4.11 -11.78
CA LEU A 43 -16.57 -5.08 -12.25
C LEU A 43 -15.12 -4.60 -12.18
N MET A 44 -14.87 -3.30 -12.28
CA MET A 44 -13.50 -2.75 -12.39
C MET A 44 -13.02 -2.04 -11.13
N LEU A 45 -13.91 -1.53 -10.29
CA LEU A 45 -13.51 -0.78 -9.10
C LEU A 45 -12.66 -1.66 -8.17
N ALA A 46 -11.50 -1.16 -7.74
CA ALA A 46 -10.55 -1.92 -6.95
C ALA A 46 -11.12 -2.46 -5.64
N THR A 47 -12.01 -1.71 -4.99
CA THR A 47 -12.67 -2.13 -3.74
C THR A 47 -13.59 -3.34 -3.92
N ASN A 48 -14.07 -3.60 -5.14
CA ASN A 48 -14.90 -4.76 -5.48
C ASN A 48 -14.06 -5.95 -5.98
N ASN A 49 -12.74 -5.79 -6.10
CA ASN A 49 -11.83 -6.79 -6.67
C ASN A 49 -10.67 -7.12 -5.72
N ILE A 50 -10.92 -7.14 -4.43
CA ILE A 50 -9.91 -7.48 -3.42
C ILE A 50 -9.58 -8.96 -3.46
N ILE A 51 -10.55 -9.82 -3.76
CA ILE A 51 -10.40 -11.27 -3.81
C ILE A 51 -10.24 -11.72 -5.25
N ALA A 52 -9.20 -12.50 -5.52
CA ALA A 52 -8.95 -13.05 -6.83
C ALA A 52 -10.00 -14.12 -7.18
N PRO A 53 -10.70 -14.03 -8.32
CA PRO A 53 -11.69 -15.02 -8.71
C PRO A 53 -11.09 -16.39 -9.03
N SER A 54 -9.81 -16.45 -9.36
CA SER A 54 -9.11 -17.70 -9.68
C SER A 54 -8.80 -18.56 -8.46
N SER A 55 -8.56 -17.96 -7.30
CA SER A 55 -8.09 -18.69 -6.11
C SER A 55 -8.90 -18.43 -4.85
N GLY A 56 -9.77 -17.43 -4.83
CA GLY A 56 -10.51 -17.00 -3.65
C GLY A 56 -9.63 -16.33 -2.57
N LYS A 57 -8.37 -16.05 -2.88
CA LYS A 57 -7.44 -15.40 -1.94
C LYS A 57 -7.39 -13.90 -2.20
N PRO A 58 -7.09 -13.07 -1.18
CA PRO A 58 -6.87 -11.64 -1.40
C PRO A 58 -5.73 -11.40 -2.39
N ILE A 59 -5.95 -10.47 -3.34
CA ILE A 59 -4.95 -10.07 -4.32
C ILE A 59 -4.28 -8.75 -3.94
N ALA A 60 -5.00 -7.85 -3.29
CA ALA A 60 -4.47 -6.56 -2.81
C ALA A 60 -3.79 -6.75 -1.45
N VAL A 61 -2.60 -7.31 -1.45
CA VAL A 61 -1.79 -7.59 -0.25
C VAL A 61 -0.42 -6.92 -0.36
N PRO A 62 0.23 -6.58 0.77
CA PRO A 62 1.58 -6.06 0.74
C PRO A 62 2.54 -7.03 0.03
N SER A 63 3.37 -6.51 -0.85
CA SER A 63 4.31 -7.29 -1.64
C SER A 63 5.61 -6.51 -1.88
N GLN A 64 6.67 -7.20 -2.29
CA GLN A 64 7.96 -6.61 -2.68
C GLN A 64 8.47 -5.54 -1.69
N ASP A 65 8.51 -4.28 -2.10
CA ASP A 65 9.05 -3.17 -1.30
C ASP A 65 8.27 -2.93 -0.01
N MET A 66 6.96 -3.20 0.01
CA MET A 66 6.15 -3.09 1.23
C MET A 66 6.55 -4.13 2.26
N VAL A 67 6.81 -5.38 1.85
CA VAL A 67 7.30 -6.44 2.73
C VAL A 67 8.68 -6.09 3.26
N MET A 68 9.58 -5.64 2.40
CA MET A 68 10.91 -5.19 2.80
C MET A 68 10.85 -4.00 3.77
N GLY A 69 10.00 -3.03 3.51
CA GLY A 69 9.81 -1.86 4.37
C GLY A 69 9.26 -2.24 5.75
N CYS A 70 8.28 -3.12 5.81
CA CYS A 70 7.75 -3.64 7.08
C CYS A 70 8.81 -4.40 7.86
N TYR A 71 9.59 -5.23 7.19
CA TYR A 71 10.69 -5.96 7.82
C TYR A 71 11.73 -5.00 8.39
N TYR A 72 12.12 -3.98 7.63
CA TYR A 72 13.08 -2.97 8.09
C TYR A 72 12.55 -2.18 9.29
N MET A 73 11.29 -1.76 9.27
CA MET A 73 10.68 -1.01 10.37
C MET A 73 10.55 -1.82 11.66
N THR A 74 10.38 -3.13 11.55
CA THR A 74 10.19 -4.03 12.69
C THR A 74 11.49 -4.68 13.17
N LYS A 75 12.61 -4.42 12.48
CA LYS A 75 13.91 -4.97 12.86
C LYS A 75 14.44 -4.29 14.11
N GLU A 76 14.78 -5.10 15.11
CA GLU A 76 15.40 -4.63 16.35
C GLU A 76 16.85 -4.26 16.15
N ARG A 77 17.28 -3.17 16.77
CA ARG A 77 18.67 -2.75 16.83
C ARG A 77 19.05 -2.46 18.29
N ARG A 78 20.03 -3.17 18.80
CA ARG A 78 20.54 -2.94 20.15
C ARG A 78 21.23 -1.57 20.26
N GLY A 79 21.01 -0.90 21.39
CA GLY A 79 21.57 0.42 21.64
C GLY A 79 20.83 1.58 20.96
N GLU A 80 19.69 1.33 20.37
CA GLU A 80 18.84 2.38 19.82
C GLU A 80 18.22 3.22 20.95
N LYS A 81 17.98 4.50 20.65
CA LYS A 81 17.40 5.44 21.62
C LYS A 81 16.01 4.96 22.06
N GLY A 82 15.81 4.86 23.37
CA GLY A 82 14.54 4.42 23.96
C GLY A 82 14.41 2.91 24.15
N GLU A 83 15.48 2.16 23.94
CA GLU A 83 15.50 0.71 24.23
C GLU A 83 15.08 0.42 25.67
N GLY A 84 14.20 -0.58 25.86
CA GLY A 84 13.72 -0.99 27.17
C GLY A 84 12.62 -0.14 27.79
N LYS A 85 12.13 0.90 27.12
CA LYS A 85 10.99 1.69 27.61
C LYS A 85 9.69 0.93 27.51
N LEU A 86 8.85 1.07 28.54
CA LEU A 86 7.51 0.50 28.60
C LEU A 86 6.46 1.56 28.37
N PHE A 87 5.42 1.21 27.60
CA PHE A 87 4.30 2.07 27.29
C PHE A 87 2.99 1.36 27.65
N SER A 88 2.05 2.10 28.24
CA SER A 88 0.75 1.55 28.64
C SER A 88 -0.23 1.44 27.46
N ASN A 89 -0.05 2.23 26.41
CA ASN A 89 -0.89 2.21 25.22
C ASN A 89 -0.15 2.72 23.99
N LYS A 90 -0.78 2.57 22.82
CA LYS A 90 -0.23 3.01 21.52
C LYS A 90 0.00 4.52 21.45
N ASN A 91 -0.88 5.29 22.05
CA ASN A 91 -0.80 6.77 21.97
C ASN A 91 0.44 7.30 22.68
N GLN A 92 0.81 6.71 23.81
CA GLN A 92 2.04 7.06 24.52
C GLN A 92 3.28 6.72 23.67
N LEU A 93 3.29 5.58 23.02
CA LEU A 93 4.36 5.19 22.13
C LEU A 93 4.51 6.15 20.94
N ILE A 94 3.41 6.49 20.30
CA ILE A 94 3.39 7.42 19.16
C ILE A 94 3.88 8.81 19.59
N THR A 95 3.43 9.31 20.73
CA THR A 95 3.87 10.60 21.26
C THR A 95 5.37 10.61 21.57
N ALA A 96 5.88 9.56 22.19
CA ALA A 96 7.31 9.42 22.48
C ALA A 96 8.15 9.34 21.18
N TYR A 97 7.65 8.65 20.16
CA TYR A 97 8.31 8.59 18.85
C TYR A 97 8.33 9.95 18.14
N GLN A 98 7.22 10.68 18.14
CA GLN A 98 7.12 12.02 17.56
C GLN A 98 8.06 13.03 18.27
N ASN A 99 8.21 12.89 19.57
CA ASN A 99 9.15 13.70 20.37
C ASN A 99 10.60 13.23 20.31
N LYS A 100 10.90 12.26 19.44
CA LYS A 100 12.23 11.67 19.24
C LYS A 100 12.85 11.08 20.51
N GLN A 101 12.02 10.60 21.42
CA GLN A 101 12.46 9.90 22.63
C GLN A 101 12.73 8.42 22.40
N VAL A 102 12.15 7.86 21.33
CA VAL A 102 12.29 6.46 20.94
C VAL A 102 12.69 6.38 19.46
N GLY A 103 13.67 5.56 19.14
CA GLY A 103 14.06 5.30 17.76
C GLY A 103 13.17 4.27 17.07
N THR A 104 13.24 4.19 15.74
CA THR A 104 12.44 3.27 14.93
C THR A 104 12.73 1.79 15.23
N HIS A 105 13.96 1.49 15.64
CA HIS A 105 14.44 0.12 15.88
C HIS A 105 14.65 -0.22 17.36
N ALA A 106 14.14 0.61 18.26
CA ALA A 106 14.26 0.41 19.71
C ALA A 106 13.46 -0.77 20.24
#